data_e61030e98f3ffe4be73e834b222234d1
#
_entry.id   e61030e98f3ffe4be73e834b222234d1
#
_cell.length_a   1.000
_cell.length_b   1.000
_cell.length_c   1.000
_cell.angle_alpha   90.00
_cell.angle_beta   90.00
_cell.angle_gamma   90.00
#
_symmetry.space_group_name_H-M   'P 1'
#
loop_
_entity.id
_entity.type
_entity.pdbx_description
1 polymer ?
#
loop_
_entity_poly.entity_id
_entity_poly.type
_entity_poly.pdbx_seq_one_letter_code
_entity_poly.pdbx_strand_id
1 'polypeptide(L)'
;MNDVSIDEKEELLVIFMEEWAEASVEASKVIRFGRNDEEIGSLVREVGDLMCMINLLEECGLINRNQINQYALAKRQKLKKWSNLNIS
;
A
#
# COMPACT_ATOMS: atom_id res chain seq x y z
N MET A 1 18.64 -7.64 2.18
CA MET A 1 18.59 -6.25 1.68
C MET A 1 19.06 -5.19 2.67
N ASN A 2 19.62 -5.58 3.82
CA ASN A 2 20.03 -4.59 4.83
C ASN A 2 21.16 -3.68 4.38
N ASP A 3 22.00 -4.15 3.43
CA ASP A 3 23.17 -3.41 2.95
C ASP A 3 22.92 -2.67 1.63
N VAL A 4 21.65 -2.32 1.38
CA VAL A 4 21.25 -1.60 0.18
C VAL A 4 21.82 -0.18 0.21
N SER A 5 22.44 0.25 -0.88
CA SER A 5 23.03 1.58 -1.01
C SER A 5 21.95 2.68 -0.99
N ILE A 6 22.39 3.94 -0.83
CA ILE A 6 21.46 5.09 -0.88
C ILE A 6 20.73 5.12 -2.23
N ASP A 7 21.45 4.90 -3.34
CA ASP A 7 20.84 4.91 -4.67
C ASP A 7 19.81 3.80 -4.83
N GLU A 8 20.10 2.62 -4.30
CA GLU A 8 19.14 1.50 -4.33
C GLU A 8 17.92 1.79 -3.46
N LYS A 9 18.11 2.44 -2.31
CA LYS A 9 16.99 2.84 -1.45
C LYS A 9 16.10 3.87 -2.14
N GLU A 10 16.70 4.83 -2.84
CA GLU A 10 15.95 5.79 -3.62
C GLU A 10 15.18 5.11 -4.74
N GLU A 11 15.81 4.15 -5.43
CA GLU A 11 15.12 3.38 -6.46
C GLU A 11 13.91 2.63 -5.90
N LEU A 12 14.08 2.00 -4.73
CA LEU A 12 12.95 1.33 -4.06
C LEU A 12 11.81 2.30 -3.77
N LEU A 13 12.12 3.51 -3.30
CA LEU A 13 11.11 4.52 -3.02
C LEU A 13 10.41 4.98 -4.29
N VAL A 14 11.14 5.15 -5.39
CA VAL A 14 10.54 5.53 -6.68
C VAL A 14 9.58 4.44 -7.15
N ILE A 15 10.00 3.18 -7.10
CA ILE A 15 9.13 2.06 -7.51
C ILE A 15 7.92 1.96 -6.58
N PHE A 16 8.11 2.16 -5.28
CA PHE A 16 7.01 2.19 -4.32
C PHE A 16 5.97 3.25 -4.70
N MET A 17 6.43 4.44 -5.09
CA MET A 17 5.53 5.51 -5.52
C MET A 17 4.77 5.14 -6.78
N GLU A 18 5.44 4.48 -7.74
CA GLU A 18 4.80 4.01 -8.97
C GLU A 18 3.72 2.97 -8.68
N GLU A 19 4.01 2.00 -7.84
CA GLU A 19 3.05 0.96 -7.48
C GLU A 19 1.87 1.54 -6.68
N TRP A 20 2.13 2.51 -5.83
CA TRP A 20 1.07 3.24 -5.13
C TRP A 20 0.14 3.94 -6.12
N ALA A 21 0.71 4.63 -7.11
CA ALA A 21 -0.06 5.34 -8.13
C ALA A 21 -0.91 4.36 -8.96
N GLU A 22 -0.34 3.22 -9.35
CA GLU A 22 -1.05 2.21 -10.12
C GLU A 22 -2.19 1.58 -9.31
N ALA A 23 -1.97 1.30 -8.02
CA ALA A 23 -3.03 0.79 -7.15
C ALA A 23 -4.18 1.80 -7.02
N SER A 24 -3.84 3.08 -6.92
CA SER A 24 -4.82 4.17 -6.85
C SER A 24 -5.68 4.22 -8.12
N VAL A 25 -5.06 4.07 -9.30
CA VAL A 25 -5.77 4.04 -10.57
C VAL A 25 -6.74 2.85 -10.63
N GLU A 26 -6.28 1.67 -10.22
CA GLU A 26 -7.14 0.47 -10.25
C GLU A 26 -8.31 0.59 -9.27
N ALA A 27 -8.09 1.19 -8.11
CA ALA A 27 -9.19 1.47 -7.17
C ALA A 27 -10.24 2.39 -7.81
N SER A 28 -9.78 3.43 -8.54
CA SER A 28 -10.69 4.35 -9.22
C SER A 28 -11.50 3.65 -10.31
N LYS A 29 -10.90 2.66 -10.99
CA LYS A 29 -11.61 1.88 -12.02
C LYS A 29 -12.71 1.02 -11.42
N VAL A 30 -12.52 0.47 -10.23
CA VAL A 30 -13.56 -0.27 -9.53
C VAL A 30 -14.77 0.65 -9.28
N ILE A 31 -14.53 1.89 -8.90
CA ILE A 31 -15.62 2.86 -8.69
C ILE A 31 -16.32 3.18 -10.02
N ARG A 32 -15.55 3.43 -11.10
CA ARG A 32 -16.09 3.86 -12.38
C ARG A 32 -16.77 2.74 -13.16
N PHE A 33 -16.19 1.54 -13.15
CA PHE A 33 -16.63 0.43 -14.00
C PHE A 33 -17.34 -0.69 -13.24
N GLY A 34 -17.35 -0.64 -11.92
CA GLY A 34 -18.06 -1.62 -11.10
C GLY A 34 -17.14 -2.66 -10.47
N ARG A 35 -17.72 -3.42 -9.55
CA ARG A 35 -16.99 -4.43 -8.76
C ARG A 35 -17.04 -5.79 -9.45
N ASN A 36 -16.66 -5.83 -10.72
CA ASN A 36 -16.59 -7.07 -11.46
C ASN A 36 -15.25 -7.77 -11.25
N ASP A 37 -15.17 -9.04 -11.68
CA ASP A 37 -13.97 -9.86 -11.45
C ASP A 37 -12.73 -9.27 -12.11
N GLU A 38 -12.88 -8.66 -13.28
CA GLU A 38 -11.77 -8.05 -14.00
C GLU A 38 -11.18 -6.87 -13.23
N GLU A 39 -12.02 -5.95 -12.79
CA GLU A 39 -11.56 -4.74 -12.07
C GLU A 39 -11.01 -5.08 -10.69
N ILE A 40 -11.67 -5.98 -9.97
CA ILE A 40 -11.19 -6.44 -8.67
C ILE A 40 -9.88 -7.20 -8.83
N GLY A 41 -9.76 -8.05 -9.87
CA GLY A 41 -8.52 -8.79 -10.14
C GLY A 41 -7.34 -7.87 -10.40
N SER A 42 -7.55 -6.80 -11.17
CA SER A 42 -6.51 -5.80 -11.43
C SER A 42 -6.10 -5.07 -10.16
N LEU A 43 -7.07 -4.71 -9.31
CA LEU A 43 -6.79 -4.08 -8.02
C LEU A 43 -5.98 -5.01 -7.12
N VAL A 44 -6.36 -6.27 -7.02
CA VAL A 44 -5.64 -7.27 -6.21
C VAL A 44 -4.18 -7.38 -6.66
N ARG A 45 -3.96 -7.42 -7.99
CA ARG A 45 -2.60 -7.51 -8.54
C ARG A 45 -1.76 -6.31 -8.13
N GLU A 46 -2.30 -5.10 -8.25
CA GLU A 46 -1.57 -3.89 -7.91
C GLU A 46 -1.34 -3.76 -6.41
N VAL A 47 -2.28 -4.20 -5.58
CA VAL A 47 -2.09 -4.24 -4.13
C VAL A 47 -0.98 -5.23 -3.78
N GLY A 48 -0.90 -6.36 -4.47
CA GLY A 48 0.19 -7.32 -4.29
C GLY A 48 1.55 -6.71 -4.62
N ASP A 49 1.63 -5.99 -5.74
CA ASP A 49 2.86 -5.31 -6.14
C ASP A 49 3.26 -4.26 -5.10
N LEU A 50 2.30 -3.48 -4.62
CA LEU A 50 2.53 -2.49 -3.58
C LEU A 50 3.01 -3.14 -2.28
N MET A 51 2.41 -4.26 -1.90
CA MET A 51 2.80 -5.00 -0.69
C MET A 51 4.24 -5.52 -0.81
N CYS A 52 4.65 -5.96 -2.00
CA CYS A 52 6.03 -6.36 -2.24
C CYS A 52 6.98 -5.20 -1.95
N MET A 53 6.65 -4.00 -2.40
CA MET A 53 7.48 -2.83 -2.15
C MET A 53 7.53 -2.45 -0.68
N ILE A 54 6.41 -2.57 0.03
CA ILE A 54 6.37 -2.35 1.48
C ILE A 54 7.32 -3.32 2.19
N ASN A 55 7.28 -4.59 1.81
CA ASN A 55 8.15 -5.61 2.38
C ASN A 55 9.63 -5.30 2.12
N LEU A 56 9.97 -4.88 0.91
CA LEU A 56 11.36 -4.53 0.56
C LEU A 56 11.84 -3.29 1.33
N LEU A 57 10.98 -2.29 1.51
CA LEU A 57 11.33 -1.12 2.30
C LEU A 57 11.58 -1.49 3.77
N GLU A 58 10.86 -2.46 4.28
CA GLU A 58 11.09 -2.99 5.62
C GLU A 58 12.42 -3.73 5.69
N GLU A 59 12.66 -4.62 4.73
CA GLU A 59 13.89 -5.43 4.67
C GLU A 59 15.15 -4.57 4.60
N CYS A 60 15.10 -3.45 3.89
CA CYS A 60 16.25 -2.54 3.79
C CYS A 60 16.36 -1.56 4.96
N GLY A 61 15.43 -1.61 5.90
CA GLY A 61 15.49 -0.82 7.13
C GLY A 61 14.93 0.60 7.03
N LEU A 62 14.28 0.95 5.91
CA LEU A 62 13.69 2.29 5.77
C LEU A 62 12.42 2.47 6.62
N ILE A 63 11.67 1.38 6.82
CA ILE A 63 10.45 1.41 7.62
C ILE A 63 10.45 0.23 8.59
N ASN A 64 9.65 0.34 9.64
CA ASN A 64 9.59 -0.64 10.72
C ASN A 64 8.18 -1.22 10.82
N ARG A 65 8.07 -2.55 10.79
CA ARG A 65 6.76 -3.25 10.79
C ARG A 65 5.93 -2.94 12.04
N ASN A 66 6.56 -2.88 13.20
CA ASN A 66 5.83 -2.61 14.44
C ASN A 66 5.23 -1.20 14.44
N GLN A 67 5.98 -0.23 13.94
CA GLN A 67 5.48 1.15 13.82
C GLN A 67 4.35 1.23 12.80
N ILE A 68 4.49 0.53 11.66
CA ILE A 68 3.43 0.47 10.64
C ILE A 68 2.15 -0.08 11.26
N ASN A 69 2.25 -1.17 12.01
CA ASN A 69 1.09 -1.80 12.63
C ASN A 69 0.42 -0.87 13.64
N GLN A 70 1.20 -0.10 14.41
CA GLN A 70 0.67 0.89 15.35
C GLN A 70 -0.12 1.97 14.62
N TYR A 71 0.43 2.50 13.52
CA TYR A 71 -0.26 3.53 12.75
C TYR A 71 -1.50 2.98 12.02
N ALA A 72 -1.44 1.73 11.55
CA ALA A 72 -2.59 1.09 10.94
C ALA A 72 -3.73 0.95 11.95
N LEU A 73 -3.41 0.55 13.18
CA LEU A 73 -4.41 0.44 14.24
C LEU A 73 -4.99 1.82 14.61
N ALA A 74 -4.13 2.82 14.72
CA ALA A 74 -4.57 4.19 15.03
C ALA A 74 -5.48 4.74 13.93
N LYS A 75 -5.16 4.47 12.66
CA LYS A 75 -6.01 4.88 11.53
C LYS A 75 -7.37 4.20 11.59
N ARG A 76 -7.40 2.92 11.92
CA ARG A 76 -8.65 2.16 12.08
C ARG A 76 -9.56 2.81 13.12
N GLN A 77 -8.98 3.25 14.25
CA GLN A 77 -9.75 3.92 15.31
C GLN A 77 -10.26 5.29 14.85
N LYS A 78 -9.44 6.04 14.10
CA LYS A 78 -9.88 7.32 13.53
C LYS A 78 -11.03 7.14 12.56
N LEU A 79 -10.97 6.12 11.70
CA LEU A 79 -12.03 5.86 10.73
C LEU A 79 -13.36 5.50 11.40
N LYS A 80 -13.34 4.81 12.54
CA LYS A 80 -14.55 4.52 13.32
C LYS A 80 -15.25 5.81 13.75
N LYS A 81 -14.47 6.83 14.08
CA LYS A 81 -14.98 8.08 14.63
C LYS A 81 -15.34 9.10 13.54
N TRP A 82 -14.54 9.17 12.47
CA TRP A 82 -14.58 10.27 11.51
C TRP A 82 -15.08 9.88 10.11
N SER A 83 -15.41 8.62 9.87
CA SER A 83 -15.96 8.20 8.59
C SER A 83 -17.33 7.54 8.78
N ASN A 84 -17.98 7.26 7.65
CA ASN A 84 -19.26 6.54 7.65
C ASN A 84 -19.07 5.03 7.60
N LEU A 85 -17.82 4.56 7.70
CA LEU A 85 -17.50 3.14 7.63
C LEU A 85 -17.90 2.43 8.91
N ASN A 86 -18.51 1.25 8.76
CA ASN A 86 -18.85 0.38 9.89
C ASN A 86 -17.67 -0.56 10.14
N ILE A 87 -16.75 -0.14 11.00
CA ILE A 87 -15.50 -0.86 11.29
C ILE A 87 -15.56 -1.38 12.72
N SER A 88 -15.25 -2.65 12.88
CA SER A 88 -15.16 -3.28 14.20
C SER A 88 -13.77 -3.10 14.85
#